data_d5d24efcbc639963e87120bc83cc096a
#
_entry.id   d5d24efcbc639963e87120bc83cc096a
#
_cell.length_a   1.000
_cell.length_b   1.000
_cell.length_c   1.000
_cell.angle_alpha   90.00
_cell.angle_beta   90.00
_cell.angle_gamma   90.00
#
_symmetry.space_group_name_H-M   'P 1'
#
loop_
_entity.id
_entity.type
_entity.pdbx_description
1 polymer ?
#
loop_
_entity_poly.entity_id
_entity_poly.type
_entity_poly.pdbx_seq_one_letter_code
_entity_poly.pdbx_strand_id
1 'polypeptide(L)'
;KGLRAVGIAGGKEKCDYAVKELGFDACIDHRDASMPKLLKDACPKGIDVYFENVGGAVWDAVMPLLNTHSRIPLCGLIAQYNATSLPPGPDRSSQLMGMFLVKQVKVQGFIISNHYHRLPAFIADVSQWLQAGRIKYREDITRGLENAPQAFMGLFKGSNFGKLLVQVAE
;
A
#
# COMPACT_ATOMS: atom_id res chain seq x y z
N LYS A 1 -11.22 -13.35 3.72
CA LYS A 1 -12.19 -12.83 4.71
C LYS A 1 -13.41 -12.16 4.06
N GLY A 2 -13.61 -12.37 2.73
CA GLY A 2 -14.82 -11.93 2.03
C GLY A 2 -14.92 -10.42 1.74
N LEU A 3 -13.83 -9.68 1.86
CA LEU A 3 -13.77 -8.27 1.48
C LEU A 3 -13.39 -8.13 0.00
N ARG A 4 -13.95 -7.11 -0.66
CA ARG A 4 -13.44 -6.68 -1.96
C ARG A 4 -12.09 -6.00 -1.77
N ALA A 5 -11.07 -6.47 -2.47
CA ALA A 5 -9.72 -5.95 -2.40
C ALA A 5 -9.34 -5.25 -3.71
N VAL A 6 -9.06 -3.95 -3.62
CA VAL A 6 -8.56 -3.15 -4.74
C VAL A 6 -7.15 -2.70 -4.44
N GLY A 7 -6.21 -3.07 -5.32
CA GLY A 7 -4.81 -2.70 -5.22
C GLY A 7 -4.48 -1.42 -6.01
N ILE A 8 -3.41 -0.75 -5.63
CA ILE A 8 -2.77 0.32 -6.39
C ILE A 8 -1.29 -0.03 -6.49
N ALA A 9 -0.75 -0.13 -7.71
CA ALA A 9 0.63 -0.53 -7.93
C ALA A 9 1.26 0.26 -9.09
N GLY A 10 2.55 0.15 -9.29
CA GLY A 10 3.25 0.83 -10.37
C GLY A 10 3.51 -0.07 -11.57
N GLY A 11 2.79 0.17 -12.65
CA GLY A 11 2.94 -0.54 -13.92
C GLY A 11 1.96 -1.70 -14.10
N LYS A 12 1.62 -1.92 -15.36
CA LYS A 12 0.63 -2.92 -15.76
C LYS A 12 0.98 -4.33 -15.27
N GLU A 13 2.24 -4.73 -15.34
CA GLU A 13 2.69 -6.07 -14.93
C GLU A 13 2.37 -6.35 -13.46
N LYS A 14 2.64 -5.39 -12.56
CA LYS A 14 2.33 -5.53 -11.12
C LYS A 14 0.83 -5.57 -10.87
N CYS A 15 0.07 -4.76 -11.60
CA CYS A 15 -1.39 -4.78 -11.50
C CYS A 15 -1.97 -6.11 -11.98
N ASP A 16 -1.50 -6.61 -13.12
CA ASP A 16 -1.92 -7.92 -13.65
C ASP A 16 -1.60 -9.05 -12.67
N TYR A 17 -0.41 -9.04 -12.07
CA TYR A 17 -0.01 -10.02 -11.07
C TYR A 17 -0.91 -9.96 -9.81
N ALA A 18 -1.21 -8.76 -9.34
CA ALA A 18 -2.10 -8.59 -8.18
C ALA A 18 -3.47 -9.21 -8.42
N VAL A 19 -4.03 -9.05 -9.62
CA VAL A 19 -5.34 -9.60 -9.97
C VAL A 19 -5.26 -11.10 -10.25
N LYS A 20 -4.36 -11.52 -11.15
CA LYS A 20 -4.31 -12.90 -11.66
C LYS A 20 -3.73 -13.90 -10.67
N GLU A 21 -2.71 -13.46 -9.91
CA GLU A 21 -1.98 -14.36 -9.01
C GLU A 21 -2.33 -14.16 -7.54
N LEU A 22 -2.51 -12.91 -7.09
CA LEU A 22 -2.80 -12.63 -5.68
C LEU A 22 -4.31 -12.59 -5.39
N GLY A 23 -5.16 -12.62 -6.42
CA GLY A 23 -6.61 -12.69 -6.26
C GLY A 23 -7.26 -11.37 -5.83
N PHE A 24 -6.66 -10.23 -6.14
CA PHE A 24 -7.33 -8.93 -5.98
C PHE A 24 -8.47 -8.81 -6.97
N ASP A 25 -9.55 -8.15 -6.57
CA ASP A 25 -10.71 -7.90 -7.44
C ASP A 25 -10.40 -6.88 -8.54
N ALA A 26 -9.49 -5.95 -8.28
CA ALA A 26 -8.94 -5.01 -9.25
C ALA A 26 -7.58 -4.49 -8.78
N CYS A 27 -6.77 -3.98 -9.70
CA CYS A 27 -5.56 -3.24 -9.37
C CYS A 27 -5.36 -2.09 -10.37
N ILE A 28 -5.07 -0.90 -9.86
CA ILE A 28 -4.95 0.32 -10.64
C ILE A 28 -3.48 0.74 -10.72
N ASP A 29 -3.02 1.07 -11.92
CA ASP A 29 -1.69 1.63 -12.11
C ASP A 29 -1.66 3.11 -11.67
N HIS A 30 -0.89 3.42 -10.63
CA HIS A 30 -0.78 4.81 -10.15
C HIS A 30 -0.05 5.75 -11.12
N ARG A 31 0.59 5.21 -12.16
CA ARG A 31 1.28 5.99 -13.20
C ARG A 31 0.32 6.43 -14.32
N ASP A 32 -0.87 5.86 -14.37
CA ASP A 32 -1.90 6.25 -15.33
C ASP A 32 -2.50 7.61 -14.94
N ALA A 33 -2.54 8.54 -15.87
CA ALA A 33 -3.13 9.86 -15.65
C ALA A 33 -4.61 9.80 -15.28
N SER A 34 -5.30 8.73 -15.67
CA SER A 34 -6.71 8.46 -15.35
C SER A 34 -6.91 7.74 -14.01
N MET A 35 -5.84 7.51 -13.22
CA MET A 35 -5.88 6.74 -11.97
C MET A 35 -7.05 7.12 -11.04
N PRO A 36 -7.37 8.41 -10.80
CA PRO A 36 -8.51 8.75 -9.93
C PRO A 36 -9.86 8.24 -10.46
N LYS A 37 -10.06 8.29 -11.78
CA LYS A 37 -11.26 7.79 -12.43
C LYS A 37 -11.31 6.26 -12.35
N LEU A 38 -10.22 5.59 -12.72
CA LEU A 38 -10.12 4.13 -12.66
C LEU A 38 -10.34 3.58 -11.26
N LEU A 39 -9.80 4.26 -10.24
CA LEU A 39 -10.01 3.89 -8.84
C LEU A 39 -11.48 4.04 -8.43
N LYS A 40 -12.13 5.14 -8.83
CA LYS A 40 -13.57 5.34 -8.60
C LYS A 40 -14.40 4.24 -9.23
N ASP A 41 -14.10 3.87 -10.48
CA ASP A 41 -14.81 2.82 -11.21
C ASP A 41 -14.58 1.44 -10.57
N ALA A 42 -13.38 1.19 -10.02
CA ALA A 42 -13.05 -0.05 -9.29
C ALA A 42 -13.69 -0.11 -7.89
N CYS A 43 -14.05 1.04 -7.31
CA CYS A 43 -14.66 1.14 -5.98
C CYS A 43 -16.08 1.74 -6.05
N PRO A 44 -17.05 1.11 -6.75
CA PRO A 44 -18.37 1.68 -7.00
C PRO A 44 -19.21 1.89 -5.73
N LYS A 45 -18.86 1.19 -4.63
CA LYS A 45 -19.51 1.33 -3.31
C LYS A 45 -18.70 2.17 -2.33
N GLY A 46 -17.66 2.88 -2.81
CA GLY A 46 -16.72 3.61 -1.97
C GLY A 46 -15.70 2.70 -1.27
N ILE A 47 -14.98 3.27 -0.31
CA ILE A 47 -13.87 2.63 0.40
C ILE A 47 -14.12 2.64 1.90
N ASP A 48 -14.17 1.47 2.52
CA ASP A 48 -14.38 1.31 3.96
C ASP A 48 -13.06 1.23 4.73
N VAL A 49 -12.02 0.68 4.10
CA VAL A 49 -10.68 0.57 4.68
C VAL A 49 -9.64 0.95 3.63
N TYR A 50 -8.78 1.90 3.97
CA TYR A 50 -7.62 2.26 3.17
C TYR A 50 -6.34 2.05 3.96
N PHE A 51 -5.52 1.08 3.55
CA PHE A 51 -4.21 0.85 4.15
C PHE A 51 -3.20 1.79 3.49
N GLU A 52 -2.83 2.84 4.22
CA GLU A 52 -1.98 3.91 3.69
C GLU A 52 -0.49 3.61 3.87
N ASN A 53 0.24 3.61 2.77
CA ASN A 53 1.68 3.38 2.72
C ASN A 53 2.42 4.35 1.80
N VAL A 54 1.71 5.17 1.04
CA VAL A 54 2.25 5.94 -0.09
C VAL A 54 2.15 7.44 0.10
N GLY A 55 0.96 7.96 0.36
CA GLY A 55 0.68 9.40 0.36
C GLY A 55 0.53 10.00 -1.05
N GLY A 56 0.67 11.31 -1.15
CA GLY A 56 0.67 12.04 -2.42
C GLY A 56 -0.57 11.83 -3.28
N ALA A 57 -0.39 11.66 -4.58
CA ALA A 57 -1.49 11.53 -5.54
C ALA A 57 -2.41 10.33 -5.27
N VAL A 58 -1.88 9.26 -4.67
CA VAL A 58 -2.69 8.08 -4.28
C VAL A 58 -3.65 8.46 -3.16
N TRP A 59 -3.14 9.14 -2.12
CA TRP A 59 -3.96 9.70 -1.05
C TRP A 59 -5.05 10.61 -1.59
N ASP A 60 -4.70 11.57 -2.46
CA ASP A 60 -5.64 12.52 -3.05
C ASP A 60 -6.77 11.81 -3.84
N ALA A 61 -6.46 10.72 -4.52
CA ALA A 61 -7.45 9.95 -5.26
C ALA A 61 -8.38 9.11 -4.36
N VAL A 62 -7.88 8.63 -3.22
CA VAL A 62 -8.65 7.79 -2.29
C VAL A 62 -9.61 8.62 -1.44
N MET A 63 -9.18 9.80 -0.97
CA MET A 63 -9.96 10.61 -0.01
C MET A 63 -11.41 10.86 -0.41
N PRO A 64 -11.74 11.26 -1.66
CA PRO A 64 -13.13 11.49 -2.06
C PRO A 64 -14.01 10.23 -2.00
N LEU A 65 -13.39 9.05 -2.12
CA LEU A 65 -14.08 7.77 -2.21
C LEU A 65 -14.35 7.11 -0.85
N LEU A 66 -13.84 7.68 0.25
CA LEU A 66 -14.06 7.13 1.60
C LEU A 66 -15.53 7.14 1.99
N ASN A 67 -15.99 6.04 2.55
CA ASN A 67 -17.30 5.92 3.14
C ASN A 67 -17.37 6.55 4.54
N THR A 68 -18.58 6.76 5.05
CA THR A 68 -18.79 7.10 6.47
C THR A 68 -18.29 5.94 7.34
N HIS A 69 -17.63 6.27 8.46
CA HIS A 69 -16.97 5.31 9.38
C HIS A 69 -15.82 4.52 8.77
N SER A 70 -15.26 4.99 7.65
CA SER A 70 -14.07 4.37 7.08
C SER A 70 -12.85 4.45 8.02
N ARG A 71 -11.87 3.59 7.78
CA ARG A 71 -10.68 3.46 8.63
C ARG A 71 -9.43 3.52 7.77
N ILE A 72 -8.46 4.29 8.24
CA ILE A 72 -7.16 4.45 7.59
C ILE A 72 -6.05 4.03 8.56
N PRO A 73 -5.59 2.77 8.53
CA PRO A 73 -4.31 2.40 9.14
C PRO A 73 -3.18 3.11 8.36
N LEU A 74 -2.49 4.04 9.02
CA LEU A 74 -1.39 4.79 8.43
C LEU A 74 -0.07 4.12 8.78
N CYS A 75 0.48 3.38 7.82
CA CYS A 75 1.72 2.60 7.95
C CYS A 75 2.96 3.36 7.45
N GLY A 76 2.82 4.14 6.37
CA GLY A 76 3.94 4.84 5.76
C GLY A 76 3.49 5.91 4.76
N LEU A 77 4.46 6.70 4.29
CA LEU A 77 4.25 7.80 3.35
C LEU A 77 5.45 7.88 2.38
N ILE A 78 5.71 6.78 1.65
CA ILE A 78 6.93 6.63 0.85
C ILE A 78 7.09 7.73 -0.21
N ALA A 79 5.99 8.31 -0.71
CA ALA A 79 6.04 9.43 -1.64
C ALA A 79 6.72 10.68 -1.06
N GLN A 80 6.84 10.78 0.27
CA GLN A 80 7.40 11.93 0.96
C GLN A 80 8.80 11.69 1.56
N TYR A 81 9.31 10.46 1.56
CA TYR A 81 10.59 10.12 2.23
C TYR A 81 11.81 10.84 1.67
N ASN A 82 11.78 11.21 0.40
CA ASN A 82 12.84 12.00 -0.23
C ASN A 82 12.49 13.48 -0.42
N ALA A 83 11.38 13.94 0.16
CA ALA A 83 10.97 15.34 0.03
C ALA A 83 11.89 16.25 0.86
N THR A 84 12.41 17.29 0.24
CA THR A 84 13.25 18.33 0.89
C THR A 84 12.45 19.59 1.19
N SER A 85 11.19 19.64 0.81
CA SER A 85 10.25 20.74 1.04
C SER A 85 8.84 20.21 1.23
N LEU A 86 7.95 21.06 1.73
CA LEU A 86 6.52 20.72 1.77
C LEU A 86 5.98 20.51 0.34
N PRO A 87 4.97 19.66 0.17
CA PRO A 87 4.31 19.47 -1.12
C PRO A 87 3.83 20.82 -1.68
N PRO A 88 3.96 21.06 -3.00
CA PRO A 88 3.45 22.28 -3.62
C PRO A 88 1.92 22.34 -3.57
N GLY A 89 1.38 23.54 -3.50
CA GLY A 89 -0.06 23.79 -3.55
C GLY A 89 -0.61 24.38 -2.24
N PRO A 90 -1.92 24.65 -2.22
CA PRO A 90 -2.56 25.20 -1.03
C PRO A 90 -2.60 24.18 0.11
N ASP A 91 -2.58 24.67 1.35
CA ASP A 91 -2.86 23.83 2.52
C ASP A 91 -4.30 23.30 2.46
N ARG A 92 -4.45 21.97 2.45
CA ARG A 92 -5.72 21.26 2.41
C ARG A 92 -6.13 20.69 3.77
N SER A 93 -5.40 21.01 4.82
CA SER A 93 -5.62 20.42 6.15
C SER A 93 -7.05 20.65 6.65
N SER A 94 -7.57 21.88 6.53
CA SER A 94 -8.95 22.22 6.94
C SER A 94 -9.99 21.43 6.17
N GLN A 95 -9.79 21.23 4.87
CA GLN A 95 -10.68 20.43 4.03
C GLN A 95 -10.69 18.96 4.47
N LEU A 96 -9.51 18.40 4.74
CA LEU A 96 -9.37 17.01 5.21
C LEU A 96 -10.01 16.84 6.59
N MET A 97 -9.79 17.77 7.52
CA MET A 97 -10.41 17.73 8.85
C MET A 97 -11.95 17.79 8.75
N GLY A 98 -12.48 18.64 7.89
CA GLY A 98 -13.92 18.72 7.64
C GLY A 98 -14.49 17.42 7.08
N MET A 99 -13.79 16.79 6.15
CA MET A 99 -14.18 15.49 5.60
C MET A 99 -14.13 14.39 6.68
N PHE A 100 -13.08 14.34 7.49
CA PHE A 100 -12.96 13.37 8.58
C PHE A 100 -14.07 13.53 9.61
N LEU A 101 -14.43 14.77 9.94
CA LEU A 101 -15.55 15.05 10.84
C LEU A 101 -16.87 14.54 10.27
N VAL A 102 -17.21 14.96 9.06
CA VAL A 102 -18.52 14.64 8.44
C VAL A 102 -18.67 13.15 8.18
N LYS A 103 -17.61 12.50 7.68
CA LYS A 103 -17.60 11.05 7.39
C LYS A 103 -17.20 10.19 8.60
N GLN A 104 -16.89 10.79 9.74
CA GLN A 104 -16.48 10.09 10.96
C GLN A 104 -15.33 9.10 10.70
N VAL A 105 -14.33 9.53 9.92
CA VAL A 105 -13.19 8.70 9.51
C VAL A 105 -12.26 8.47 10.68
N LYS A 106 -11.83 7.24 10.90
CA LYS A 106 -10.77 6.92 11.87
C LYS A 106 -9.43 6.80 11.15
N VAL A 107 -8.54 7.77 11.37
CA VAL A 107 -7.13 7.71 10.93
C VAL A 107 -6.25 7.34 12.12
N GLN A 108 -5.43 6.30 11.98
CA GLN A 108 -4.55 5.86 13.05
C GLN A 108 -3.17 5.47 12.50
N GLY A 109 -2.16 6.27 12.86
CA GLY A 109 -0.76 5.90 12.67
C GLY A 109 -0.35 4.76 13.58
N PHE A 110 0.55 3.90 13.12
CA PHE A 110 1.11 2.84 13.95
C PHE A 110 2.56 2.54 13.55
N ILE A 111 3.33 2.07 14.52
CA ILE A 111 4.67 1.53 14.33
C ILE A 111 4.62 0.04 14.69
N ILE A 112 5.10 -0.80 13.80
CA ILE A 112 4.95 -2.26 13.93
C ILE A 112 5.56 -2.83 15.20
N SER A 113 6.67 -2.26 15.69
CA SER A 113 7.32 -2.70 16.92
C SER A 113 6.41 -2.62 18.15
N ASN A 114 5.46 -1.68 18.19
CA ASN A 114 4.49 -1.55 19.27
C ASN A 114 3.45 -2.70 19.29
N HIS A 115 3.43 -3.51 18.24
CA HIS A 115 2.48 -4.61 18.05
C HIS A 115 3.13 -6.00 18.06
N TYR A 116 4.42 -6.12 18.42
CA TYR A 116 5.14 -7.40 18.45
C TYR A 116 4.52 -8.43 19.41
N HIS A 117 3.78 -8.00 20.41
CA HIS A 117 3.00 -8.91 21.26
C HIS A 117 1.97 -9.74 20.47
N ARG A 118 1.59 -9.32 19.27
CA ARG A 118 0.68 -10.04 18.36
C ARG A 118 1.40 -10.99 17.39
N LEU A 119 2.75 -10.98 17.38
CA LEU A 119 3.54 -11.77 16.43
C LEU A 119 3.24 -13.27 16.50
N PRO A 120 3.09 -13.91 17.69
CA PRO A 120 2.78 -15.34 17.73
C PRO A 120 1.46 -15.71 17.02
N ALA A 121 0.40 -14.91 17.23
CA ALA A 121 -0.88 -15.12 16.56
C ALA A 121 -0.78 -14.90 15.02
N PHE A 122 -0.03 -13.87 14.60
CA PHE A 122 0.24 -13.63 13.19
C PHE A 122 0.98 -14.81 12.54
N ILE A 123 2.04 -15.31 13.17
CA ILE A 123 2.81 -16.46 12.66
C ILE A 123 1.91 -17.69 12.55
N ALA A 124 1.08 -17.97 13.56
CA ALA A 124 0.18 -19.12 13.55
C ALA A 124 -0.79 -19.05 12.35
N ASP A 125 -1.46 -17.93 12.15
CA ASP A 125 -2.42 -17.75 11.05
C ASP A 125 -1.73 -17.82 9.67
N VAL A 126 -0.64 -17.06 9.48
CA VAL A 126 0.03 -16.93 8.19
C VAL A 126 0.73 -18.23 7.78
N SER A 127 1.32 -18.97 8.73
CA SER A 127 1.94 -20.27 8.43
C SER A 127 0.92 -21.28 7.89
N GLN A 128 -0.26 -21.33 8.49
CA GLN A 128 -1.35 -22.17 8.00
C GLN A 128 -1.81 -21.77 6.58
N TRP A 129 -1.92 -20.48 6.32
CA TRP A 129 -2.34 -19.99 5.00
C TRP A 129 -1.27 -20.24 3.92
N LEU A 130 0.01 -20.13 4.27
CA LEU A 130 1.12 -20.46 3.37
C LEU A 130 1.14 -21.97 3.05
N GLN A 131 1.04 -22.84 4.06
CA GLN A 131 0.99 -24.29 3.89
C GLN A 131 -0.21 -24.74 3.04
N ALA A 132 -1.34 -24.05 3.20
CA ALA A 132 -2.54 -24.29 2.40
C ALA A 132 -2.50 -23.66 1.00
N GLY A 133 -1.41 -23.01 0.59
CA GLY A 133 -1.27 -22.31 -0.69
C GLY A 133 -2.19 -21.10 -0.86
N ARG A 134 -2.76 -20.58 0.23
CA ARG A 134 -3.71 -19.45 0.24
C ARG A 134 -3.02 -18.10 0.19
N ILE A 135 -1.74 -18.03 0.50
CA ILE A 135 -0.89 -16.86 0.35
C ILE A 135 0.17 -17.17 -0.70
N LYS A 136 0.26 -16.31 -1.70
CA LYS A 136 1.33 -16.30 -2.67
C LYS A 136 2.27 -15.15 -2.37
N TYR A 137 3.56 -15.36 -2.57
CA TYR A 137 4.57 -14.31 -2.45
C TYR A 137 5.61 -14.44 -3.56
N ARG A 138 6.31 -13.38 -3.82
CA ARG A 138 7.44 -13.33 -4.76
C ARG A 138 8.59 -12.59 -4.11
N GLU A 139 9.79 -13.11 -4.30
CA GLU A 139 11.02 -12.54 -3.81
C GLU A 139 11.89 -12.11 -4.99
N ASP A 140 12.52 -10.95 -4.87
CA ASP A 140 13.56 -10.46 -5.77
C ASP A 140 14.87 -10.50 -5.01
N ILE A 141 15.78 -11.41 -5.38
CA ILE A 141 17.02 -11.65 -4.64
C ILE A 141 18.17 -10.96 -5.34
N THR A 142 18.80 -10.01 -4.65
CA THR A 142 20.10 -9.41 -5.02
C THR A 142 21.19 -10.14 -4.27
N ARG A 143 22.20 -10.66 -4.97
CA ARG A 143 23.32 -11.39 -4.35
C ARG A 143 24.45 -10.45 -3.99
N GLY A 144 25.07 -10.69 -2.83
CA GLY A 144 26.22 -9.94 -2.32
C GLY A 144 25.81 -8.71 -1.50
N LEU A 145 26.41 -8.58 -0.31
CA LEU A 145 26.16 -7.45 0.59
C LEU A 145 26.58 -6.12 -0.04
N GLU A 146 27.59 -6.11 -0.87
CA GLU A 146 28.11 -4.94 -1.61
C GLU A 146 27.03 -4.31 -2.52
N ASN A 147 26.03 -5.07 -2.95
CA ASN A 147 24.93 -4.61 -3.79
C ASN A 147 23.72 -4.08 -3.00
N ALA A 148 23.76 -4.18 -1.66
CA ALA A 148 22.65 -3.72 -0.81
C ALA A 148 22.31 -2.23 -0.97
N PRO A 149 23.26 -1.28 -1.05
CA PRO A 149 22.95 0.13 -1.27
C PRO A 149 22.21 0.38 -2.58
N GLN A 150 22.64 -0.26 -3.67
CA GLN A 150 22.01 -0.12 -4.98
C GLN A 150 20.60 -0.74 -4.98
N ALA A 151 20.45 -1.91 -4.38
CA ALA A 151 19.16 -2.57 -4.23
C ALA A 151 18.18 -1.71 -3.42
N PHE A 152 18.63 -1.12 -2.31
CA PHE A 152 17.85 -0.21 -1.49
C PHE A 152 17.39 1.04 -2.25
N MET A 153 18.28 1.68 -3.00
CA MET A 153 17.94 2.82 -3.84
C MET A 153 16.92 2.47 -4.93
N GLY A 154 16.93 1.22 -5.41
CA GLY A 154 15.96 0.70 -6.37
C GLY A 154 14.52 0.70 -5.83
N LEU A 155 14.31 0.55 -4.52
CA LEU A 155 12.98 0.58 -3.90
C LEU A 155 12.26 1.92 -4.14
N PHE A 156 12.98 3.04 -4.05
CA PHE A 156 12.39 4.38 -4.29
C PHE A 156 12.02 4.62 -5.75
N LYS A 157 12.58 3.82 -6.66
CA LYS A 157 12.25 3.83 -8.09
C LYS A 157 11.19 2.79 -8.47
N GLY A 158 10.77 1.96 -7.50
CA GLY A 158 9.82 0.85 -7.73
C GLY A 158 10.39 -0.23 -8.66
N SER A 159 11.73 -0.43 -8.67
CA SER A 159 12.40 -1.38 -9.56
C SER A 159 12.13 -2.83 -9.19
N ASN A 160 11.89 -3.12 -7.91
CA ASN A 160 11.56 -4.46 -7.45
C ASN A 160 10.16 -4.88 -7.87
N PHE A 161 9.98 -6.15 -8.10
CA PHE A 161 8.64 -6.73 -8.34
C PHE A 161 8.06 -7.32 -7.06
N GLY A 162 8.82 -8.16 -6.38
CA GLY A 162 8.45 -8.82 -5.14
C GLY A 162 9.09 -8.20 -3.90
N LYS A 163 9.20 -9.00 -2.84
CA LYS A 163 9.97 -8.64 -1.65
C LYS A 163 11.45 -8.62 -2.01
N LEU A 164 12.04 -7.43 -1.98
CA LEU A 164 13.48 -7.29 -2.21
C LEU A 164 14.25 -7.86 -1.02
N LEU A 165 15.16 -8.78 -1.32
CA LEU A 165 16.07 -9.42 -0.38
C LEU A 165 17.52 -9.25 -0.86
N VAL A 166 18.44 -9.15 0.09
CA VAL A 166 19.89 -9.21 -0.19
C VAL A 166 20.43 -10.48 0.42
N GLN A 167 20.94 -11.39 -0.45
CA GLN A 167 21.56 -12.62 -0.02
C GLN A 167 23.00 -12.30 0.41
N VAL A 168 23.32 -12.40 1.68
CA VAL A 168 24.61 -12.02 2.27
C VAL A 168 25.55 -13.22 2.47
N ALA A 169 25.03 -14.43 2.40
CA ALA A 169 25.77 -15.69 2.49
C ALA A 169 25.10 -16.76 1.61
N GLU A 170 25.85 -17.82 1.26
CA GLU A 170 25.33 -19.01 0.59
C GLU A 170 24.52 -19.89 1.54
#